data_7c74f44d423449eee8be5e0996dc14cb
#
_entry.id   7c74f44d423449eee8be5e0996dc14cb
#
_cell.length_a   1.000
_cell.length_b   1.000
_cell.length_c   1.000
_cell.angle_alpha   90.00
_cell.angle_beta   90.00
_cell.angle_gamma   90.00
#
_symmetry.space_group_name_H-M   'P 1'
#
loop_
_entity.id
_entity.type
_entity.pdbx_description
1 polymer ?
#
loop_
_entity_poly.entity_id
_entity_poly.type
_entity_poly.pdbx_seq_one_letter_code
_entity_poly.pdbx_strand_id
1 'polypeptide(L)'
;TTPGASTPTSTEEAAPTRPVPIAQYLSSQGVTGQQIALDKLTDLKVTLPRPAGWTTYANPNFSPGTEAIAKNNSYPTAMVMVFKLDGAFDVPKALEHADADALLSKKFIKLNSSSDDFDGFPSSMIEGSYELNDIRVHTYNRIVIPVTPAPAFQRYLVQFTVTSLADQAAAQAGDVQQIIDGFTVSVK
;
A
#
# COMPACT_ATOMS: atom_id res chain seq x y z
N THR A 1 -31.00 54.85 21.50
CA THR A 1 -30.48 53.54 21.84
C THR A 1 -30.72 52.60 20.68
N THR A 2 -29.69 52.32 19.92
CA THR A 2 -29.70 51.40 18.75
C THR A 2 -29.26 50.00 19.20
N PRO A 3 -30.00 48.94 18.90
CA PRO A 3 -29.50 47.58 19.18
C PRO A 3 -28.48 47.21 18.12
N GLY A 4 -27.30 46.77 18.58
CA GLY A 4 -26.23 46.27 17.70
C GLY A 4 -26.64 44.98 17.03
N ALA A 5 -26.49 44.93 15.72
CA ALA A 5 -26.64 43.72 14.93
C ALA A 5 -25.44 42.82 15.18
N SER A 6 -25.68 41.68 15.81
CA SER A 6 -24.68 40.59 15.89
C SER A 6 -24.59 39.91 14.53
N THR A 7 -23.46 40.05 13.89
CA THR A 7 -23.13 39.30 12.65
C THR A 7 -22.92 37.84 13.06
N PRO A 8 -23.58 36.86 12.39
CA PRO A 8 -23.25 35.48 12.61
C PRO A 8 -21.87 35.20 12.02
N THR A 9 -20.93 34.82 12.88
CA THR A 9 -19.66 34.28 12.44
C THR A 9 -19.94 32.94 11.73
N SER A 10 -19.90 32.95 10.41
CA SER A 10 -19.93 31.75 9.63
C SER A 10 -18.63 30.96 9.94
N THR A 11 -18.77 29.89 10.69
CA THR A 11 -17.70 28.92 10.82
C THR A 11 -17.58 28.26 9.46
N GLU A 12 -16.59 28.69 8.69
CA GLU A 12 -16.22 28.04 7.43
C GLU A 12 -15.76 26.64 7.81
N GLU A 13 -16.61 25.66 7.57
CA GLU A 13 -16.28 24.25 7.70
C GLU A 13 -15.16 23.98 6.69
N ALA A 14 -13.95 23.71 7.21
CA ALA A 14 -12.80 23.42 6.36
C ALA A 14 -13.15 22.26 5.43
N ALA A 15 -13.01 22.48 4.12
CA ALA A 15 -13.24 21.44 3.13
C ALA A 15 -12.41 20.20 3.48
N PRO A 16 -12.97 18.97 3.34
CA PRO A 16 -12.23 17.75 3.66
C PRO A 16 -10.94 17.70 2.86
N THR A 17 -9.82 17.59 3.56
CA THR A 17 -8.49 17.55 2.94
C THR A 17 -8.37 16.27 2.12
N ARG A 18 -8.02 16.40 0.84
CA ARG A 18 -7.80 15.25 -0.02
C ARG A 18 -6.64 14.41 0.51
N PRO A 19 -6.77 13.06 0.61
CA PRO A 19 -5.66 12.21 1.02
C PRO A 19 -4.43 12.39 0.11
N VAL A 20 -3.24 12.44 0.73
CA VAL A 20 -1.97 12.59 0.02
C VAL A 20 -1.27 11.24 0.01
N PRO A 21 -0.99 10.64 -1.16
CA PRO A 21 -0.28 9.36 -1.26
C PRO A 21 1.08 9.38 -0.57
N ILE A 22 1.49 8.23 -0.01
CA ILE A 22 2.75 8.14 0.73
C ILE A 22 3.96 8.51 -0.12
N ALA A 23 4.00 8.13 -1.39
CA ALA A 23 5.10 8.50 -2.29
C ALA A 23 5.20 10.02 -2.47
N GLN A 24 4.07 10.69 -2.59
CA GLN A 24 4.02 12.15 -2.70
C GLN A 24 4.44 12.82 -1.39
N TYR A 25 4.00 12.28 -0.26
CA TYR A 25 4.42 12.78 1.06
C TYR A 25 5.92 12.66 1.25
N LEU A 26 6.51 11.50 0.96
CA LEU A 26 7.96 11.28 1.07
C LEU A 26 8.73 12.23 0.16
N SER A 27 8.28 12.44 -1.07
CA SER A 27 8.88 13.39 -1.99
C SER A 27 8.86 14.82 -1.42
N SER A 28 7.76 15.22 -0.78
CA SER A 28 7.64 16.53 -0.15
C SER A 28 8.59 16.72 1.05
N GLN A 29 9.05 15.63 1.66
CA GLN A 29 10.04 15.63 2.74
C GLN A 29 11.48 15.53 2.23
N GLY A 30 11.71 15.57 0.91
CA GLY A 30 13.03 15.44 0.31
C GLY A 30 13.56 14.02 0.26
N VAL A 31 12.69 13.02 0.46
CA VAL A 31 13.06 11.61 0.36
C VAL A 31 12.94 11.14 -1.08
N THR A 32 13.98 10.48 -1.57
CA THR A 32 13.99 9.85 -2.90
C THR A 32 13.87 8.33 -2.75
N GLY A 33 13.21 7.70 -3.71
CA GLY A 33 13.04 6.25 -3.74
C GLY A 33 13.55 5.68 -5.05
N GLN A 34 14.35 4.61 -4.96
CA GLN A 34 14.78 3.82 -6.10
C GLN A 34 14.14 2.45 -6.04
N GLN A 35 13.36 2.10 -7.05
CA GLN A 35 12.75 0.78 -7.11
C GLN A 35 13.80 -0.30 -7.37
N ILE A 36 13.73 -1.38 -6.60
CA ILE A 36 14.66 -2.50 -6.69
C ILE A 36 13.85 -3.77 -6.83
N ALA A 37 14.20 -4.62 -7.80
CA ALA A 37 13.59 -5.93 -7.95
C ALA A 37 13.92 -6.82 -6.74
N LEU A 38 13.00 -7.71 -6.38
CA LEU A 38 13.15 -8.56 -5.19
C LEU A 38 14.41 -9.41 -5.23
N ASP A 39 14.80 -9.92 -6.40
CA ASP A 39 16.01 -10.74 -6.61
C ASP A 39 17.30 -9.92 -6.57
N LYS A 40 17.23 -8.59 -6.60
CA LYS A 40 18.37 -7.68 -6.50
C LYS A 40 18.60 -7.13 -5.09
N LEU A 41 17.74 -7.46 -4.16
CA LEU A 41 17.90 -7.04 -2.76
C LEU A 41 19.06 -7.80 -2.11
N THR A 42 20.02 -7.05 -1.53
CA THR A 42 21.23 -7.62 -0.93
C THR A 42 21.16 -7.70 0.61
N ASP A 43 20.44 -6.80 1.23
CA ASP A 43 20.37 -6.62 2.68
C ASP A 43 18.95 -6.79 3.25
N LEU A 44 17.98 -6.94 2.39
CA LEU A 44 16.58 -7.17 2.73
C LEU A 44 16.05 -8.38 1.95
N LYS A 45 15.21 -9.18 2.58
CA LYS A 45 14.52 -10.30 1.96
C LYS A 45 13.02 -10.05 2.00
N VAL A 46 12.41 -9.98 0.84
CA VAL A 46 10.95 -9.88 0.66
C VAL A 46 10.48 -11.11 -0.09
N THR A 47 9.54 -11.85 0.49
CA THR A 47 9.04 -13.09 -0.10
C THR A 47 7.59 -12.92 -0.52
N LEU A 48 7.31 -13.13 -1.80
CA LEU A 48 5.98 -13.28 -2.34
C LEU A 48 5.77 -14.76 -2.69
N PRO A 49 4.90 -15.48 -1.98
CA PRO A 49 4.66 -16.89 -2.27
C PRO A 49 4.01 -17.06 -3.65
N ARG A 50 4.30 -18.18 -4.28
CA ARG A 50 3.74 -18.54 -5.59
C ARG A 50 3.05 -19.89 -5.49
N PRO A 51 1.79 -19.94 -5.05
CA PRO A 51 1.04 -21.19 -5.00
C PRO A 51 0.83 -21.82 -6.37
N ALA A 52 0.44 -23.08 -6.39
CA ALA A 52 0.14 -23.78 -7.63
C ALA A 52 -0.95 -23.07 -8.44
N GLY A 53 -0.73 -22.95 -9.75
CA GLY A 53 -1.64 -22.24 -10.65
C GLY A 53 -1.38 -20.73 -10.77
N TRP A 54 -0.45 -20.19 -9.96
CA TRP A 54 -0.04 -18.79 -10.05
C TRP A 54 1.21 -18.66 -10.91
N THR A 55 1.20 -17.70 -11.83
CA THR A 55 2.29 -17.43 -12.74
C THR A 55 2.62 -15.94 -12.77
N THR A 56 3.81 -15.60 -13.25
CA THR A 56 4.21 -14.20 -13.43
C THR A 56 3.20 -13.49 -14.32
N TYR A 57 2.73 -12.35 -13.84
CA TYR A 57 1.82 -11.46 -14.57
C TYR A 57 2.62 -10.28 -15.11
N ALA A 58 2.74 -10.20 -16.44
CA ALA A 58 3.46 -9.12 -17.11
C ALA A 58 2.49 -8.05 -17.59
N ASN A 59 2.81 -6.78 -17.33
CA ASN A 59 2.07 -5.64 -17.81
C ASN A 59 3.07 -4.53 -18.18
N PRO A 60 3.02 -3.98 -19.39
CA PRO A 60 3.95 -2.93 -19.81
C PRO A 60 3.83 -1.63 -19.00
N ASN A 61 2.71 -1.43 -18.30
CA ASN A 61 2.50 -0.29 -17.42
C ASN A 61 3.14 -0.43 -16.04
N PHE A 62 3.63 -1.62 -15.69
CA PHE A 62 4.37 -1.80 -14.44
C PHE A 62 5.75 -1.18 -14.51
N SER A 63 6.16 -0.51 -13.44
CA SER A 63 7.52 0.01 -13.31
C SER A 63 8.53 -1.15 -13.25
N PRO A 64 9.76 -0.96 -13.77
CA PRO A 64 10.80 -1.98 -13.69
C PRO A 64 11.08 -2.38 -12.24
N GLY A 65 11.16 -3.68 -11.97
CA GLY A 65 11.37 -4.24 -10.64
C GLY A 65 10.09 -4.65 -9.92
N THR A 66 8.92 -4.36 -10.46
CA THR A 66 7.65 -4.84 -9.92
C THR A 66 7.53 -6.33 -10.09
N GLU A 67 7.25 -7.06 -8.99
CA GLU A 67 6.90 -8.47 -9.05
C GLU A 67 5.39 -8.63 -8.94
N ALA A 68 4.79 -9.21 -9.96
CA ALA A 68 3.36 -9.47 -10.01
C ALA A 68 3.08 -10.90 -10.43
N ILE A 69 2.13 -11.53 -9.77
CA ILE A 69 1.64 -12.86 -10.08
C ILE A 69 0.12 -12.85 -10.20
N ALA A 70 -0.39 -13.77 -11.00
CA ALA A 70 -1.84 -13.92 -11.18
C ALA A 70 -2.18 -15.41 -11.32
N LYS A 71 -3.38 -15.78 -10.90
CA LYS A 71 -3.90 -17.11 -11.11
C LYS A 71 -4.53 -17.21 -12.51
N ASN A 72 -4.02 -18.12 -13.33
CA ASN A 72 -4.48 -18.32 -14.70
C ASN A 72 -4.48 -17.02 -15.52
N ASN A 73 -3.48 -16.16 -15.30
CA ASN A 73 -3.32 -14.86 -15.98
C ASN A 73 -4.52 -13.90 -15.80
N SER A 74 -5.23 -14.04 -14.70
CA SER A 74 -6.41 -13.23 -14.37
C SER A 74 -6.49 -13.00 -12.87
N TYR A 75 -7.64 -12.59 -12.36
CA TYR A 75 -7.85 -12.45 -10.91
C TYR A 75 -7.94 -13.82 -10.22
N PRO A 76 -7.45 -13.94 -8.97
CA PRO A 76 -6.80 -12.91 -8.18
C PRO A 76 -5.37 -12.61 -8.63
N THR A 77 -4.91 -11.40 -8.33
CA THR A 77 -3.54 -10.95 -8.61
C THR A 77 -2.86 -10.52 -7.32
N ALA A 78 -1.54 -10.65 -7.28
CA ALA A 78 -0.73 -10.12 -6.19
C ALA A 78 0.49 -9.38 -6.74
N MET A 79 0.86 -8.29 -6.11
CA MET A 79 1.94 -7.43 -6.57
C MET A 79 2.77 -6.92 -5.41
N VAL A 80 4.09 -6.90 -5.59
CA VAL A 80 5.04 -6.34 -4.65
C VAL A 80 5.96 -5.36 -5.36
N MET A 81 6.14 -4.19 -4.77
CA MET A 81 7.15 -3.21 -5.16
C MET A 81 8.01 -2.86 -3.95
N VAL A 82 9.31 -2.76 -4.16
CA VAL A 82 10.27 -2.39 -3.11
C VAL A 82 11.07 -1.18 -3.58
N PHE A 83 11.11 -0.15 -2.74
CA PHE A 83 11.86 1.06 -3.00
C PHE A 83 12.91 1.25 -1.92
N LYS A 84 14.14 1.46 -2.34
CA LYS A 84 15.22 1.89 -1.45
C LYS A 84 15.10 3.38 -1.22
N LEU A 85 14.96 3.80 0.04
CA LEU A 85 14.71 5.19 0.39
C LEU A 85 16.01 5.90 0.78
N ASP A 86 16.17 7.13 0.30
CA ASP A 86 17.27 8.02 0.65
C ASP A 86 16.70 9.34 1.17
N GLY A 87 17.07 9.69 2.39
CA GLY A 87 16.59 10.88 3.09
C GLY A 87 16.00 10.56 4.45
N ALA A 88 15.94 11.56 5.31
CA ALA A 88 15.36 11.42 6.65
C ALA A 88 13.89 11.80 6.66
N PHE A 89 13.08 11.03 7.36
CA PHE A 89 11.65 11.30 7.52
C PHE A 89 11.10 10.64 8.79
N ASP A 90 9.96 11.10 9.22
CA ASP A 90 9.21 10.53 10.35
C ASP A 90 8.38 9.34 9.86
N VAL A 91 8.73 8.13 10.28
CA VAL A 91 8.07 6.90 9.83
C VAL A 91 6.58 6.85 10.22
N PRO A 92 6.19 7.12 11.48
CA PRO A 92 4.77 7.15 11.84
C PRO A 92 3.96 8.15 10.99
N LYS A 93 4.50 9.34 10.73
CA LYS A 93 3.82 10.33 9.87
C LYS A 93 3.69 9.86 8.43
N ALA A 94 4.73 9.22 7.89
CA ALA A 94 4.67 8.66 6.56
C ALA A 94 3.57 7.59 6.46
N LEU A 95 3.46 6.72 7.45
CA LEU A 95 2.45 5.66 7.48
C LEU A 95 1.01 6.19 7.60
N GLU A 96 0.79 7.40 8.07
CA GLU A 96 -0.52 8.05 8.03
C GLU A 96 -1.02 8.26 6.59
N HIS A 97 -0.12 8.27 5.61
CA HIS A 97 -0.42 8.41 4.19
C HIS A 97 -0.48 7.07 3.44
N ALA A 98 -0.30 5.95 4.14
CA ALA A 98 -0.20 4.63 3.52
C ALA A 98 -1.50 4.17 2.85
N ASP A 99 -2.64 4.60 3.35
CA ASP A 99 -3.97 4.24 2.85
C ASP A 99 -4.55 5.23 1.83
N ALA A 100 -3.81 6.31 1.53
CA ALA A 100 -4.31 7.39 0.68
C ALA A 100 -4.70 6.92 -0.71
N ASP A 101 -3.90 6.06 -1.35
CA ASP A 101 -4.20 5.54 -2.68
C ASP A 101 -5.50 4.72 -2.69
N ALA A 102 -5.73 3.92 -1.67
CA ALA A 102 -6.97 3.17 -1.52
C ALA A 102 -8.17 4.11 -1.34
N LEU A 103 -8.04 5.10 -0.46
CA LEU A 103 -9.10 6.07 -0.19
C LEU A 103 -9.44 6.93 -1.41
N LEU A 104 -8.49 7.13 -2.33
CA LEU A 104 -8.70 7.86 -3.58
C LEU A 104 -9.30 7.00 -4.69
N SER A 105 -9.39 5.69 -4.49
CA SER A 105 -9.97 4.78 -5.48
C SER A 105 -11.47 5.02 -5.63
N LYS A 106 -11.97 4.81 -6.86
CA LYS A 106 -13.37 5.11 -7.21
C LYS A 106 -14.33 4.28 -6.35
N LYS A 107 -15.24 4.97 -5.65
CA LYS A 107 -16.27 4.36 -4.79
C LYS A 107 -15.68 3.36 -3.77
N PHE A 108 -14.57 3.73 -3.15
CA PHE A 108 -13.89 2.88 -2.17
C PHE A 108 -14.78 2.67 -0.93
N ILE A 109 -14.89 1.41 -0.52
CA ILE A 109 -15.56 0.99 0.71
C ILE A 109 -14.52 0.28 1.57
N LYS A 110 -14.21 0.85 2.74
CA LYS A 110 -13.28 0.25 3.70
C LYS A 110 -13.94 -0.92 4.44
N LEU A 111 -13.25 -2.07 4.47
CA LEU A 111 -13.70 -3.26 5.19
C LEU A 111 -12.86 -3.51 6.45
N ASN A 112 -11.55 -3.23 6.40
CA ASN A 112 -10.65 -3.44 7.52
C ASN A 112 -9.41 -2.56 7.39
N SER A 113 -8.73 -2.28 8.49
CA SER A 113 -7.44 -1.59 8.51
C SER A 113 -6.67 -1.93 9.77
N SER A 114 -5.34 -1.82 9.71
CA SER A 114 -4.45 -2.05 10.85
C SER A 114 -3.21 -1.19 10.71
N SER A 115 -2.71 -0.69 11.83
CA SER A 115 -1.41 -0.02 11.94
C SER A 115 -0.42 -0.80 12.80
N ASP A 116 -0.69 -2.08 13.03
CA ASP A 116 0.22 -2.97 13.75
C ASP A 116 1.50 -3.22 12.96
N ASP A 117 2.59 -3.48 13.67
CA ASP A 117 3.84 -3.87 13.04
C ASP A 117 3.68 -5.17 12.24
N PHE A 118 4.44 -5.27 11.16
CA PHE A 118 4.50 -6.46 10.32
C PHE A 118 5.93 -7.01 10.32
N ASP A 119 6.09 -8.26 10.72
CA ASP A 119 7.40 -8.90 10.87
C ASP A 119 8.40 -8.08 11.69
N GLY A 120 7.90 -7.34 12.69
CA GLY A 120 8.69 -6.48 13.56
C GLY A 120 9.00 -5.09 12.97
N PHE A 121 8.46 -4.74 11.82
CA PHE A 121 8.65 -3.44 11.18
C PHE A 121 7.39 -2.60 11.19
N PRO A 122 7.52 -1.26 11.22
CA PRO A 122 6.37 -0.36 11.08
C PRO A 122 5.59 -0.65 9.80
N SER A 123 4.28 -0.72 9.91
CA SER A 123 3.41 -1.12 8.82
C SER A 123 2.04 -0.45 8.90
N SER A 124 1.35 -0.42 7.80
CA SER A 124 -0.06 -0.05 7.70
C SER A 124 -0.75 -0.94 6.68
N MET A 125 -1.97 -1.36 6.99
CA MET A 125 -2.77 -2.21 6.11
C MET A 125 -4.17 -1.61 5.97
N ILE A 126 -4.71 -1.65 4.76
CA ILE A 126 -6.10 -1.33 4.49
C ILE A 126 -6.69 -2.33 3.51
N GLU A 127 -7.88 -2.82 3.84
CA GLU A 127 -8.68 -3.69 3.01
C GLU A 127 -9.99 -3.02 2.63
N GLY A 128 -10.43 -3.22 1.41
CA GLY A 128 -11.69 -2.67 0.96
C GLY A 128 -12.05 -3.11 -0.44
N SER A 129 -13.04 -2.46 -1.00
CA SER A 129 -13.45 -2.68 -2.38
C SER A 129 -13.60 -1.36 -3.11
N TYR A 130 -13.39 -1.36 -4.42
CA TYR A 130 -13.55 -0.20 -5.27
C TYR A 130 -13.95 -0.60 -6.69
N GLU A 131 -14.34 0.37 -7.50
CA GLU A 131 -14.66 0.14 -8.92
C GLU A 131 -13.43 0.34 -9.80
N LEU A 132 -13.14 -0.67 -10.62
CA LEU A 132 -12.10 -0.64 -11.63
C LEU A 132 -12.72 -1.09 -12.97
N ASN A 133 -12.77 -0.20 -13.98
CA ASN A 133 -13.37 -0.49 -15.29
C ASN A 133 -14.79 -1.09 -15.18
N ASP A 134 -15.64 -0.47 -14.37
CA ASP A 134 -17.03 -0.88 -14.10
C ASP A 134 -17.20 -2.25 -13.41
N ILE A 135 -16.10 -2.80 -12.89
CA ILE A 135 -16.09 -4.02 -12.09
C ILE A 135 -15.74 -3.65 -10.66
N ARG A 136 -16.43 -4.25 -9.68
CA ARG A 136 -16.04 -4.10 -8.28
C ARG A 136 -14.97 -5.12 -7.94
N VAL A 137 -13.84 -4.64 -7.45
CA VAL A 137 -12.73 -5.46 -7.00
C VAL A 137 -12.55 -5.31 -5.48
N HIS A 138 -12.10 -6.39 -4.85
CA HIS A 138 -11.64 -6.40 -3.47
C HIS A 138 -10.14 -6.22 -3.47
N THR A 139 -9.62 -5.40 -2.57
CA THR A 139 -8.18 -5.10 -2.48
C THR A 139 -7.69 -5.22 -1.04
N TYR A 140 -6.51 -5.80 -0.90
CA TYR A 140 -5.72 -5.81 0.33
C TYR A 140 -4.42 -5.08 0.05
N ASN A 141 -4.15 -4.00 0.78
CA ASN A 141 -2.95 -3.20 0.62
C ASN A 141 -2.18 -3.14 1.92
N ARG A 142 -0.91 -3.48 1.89
CA ARG A 142 0.01 -3.35 3.02
C ARG A 142 1.24 -2.58 2.60
N ILE A 143 1.62 -1.63 3.44
CA ILE A 143 2.88 -0.92 3.34
C ILE A 143 3.71 -1.25 4.57
N VAL A 144 4.97 -1.64 4.34
CA VAL A 144 5.96 -1.92 5.39
C VAL A 144 7.15 -1.02 5.17
N ILE A 145 7.68 -0.43 6.24
CA ILE A 145 8.88 0.40 6.19
C ILE A 145 9.98 -0.26 7.03
N PRO A 146 10.66 -1.27 6.49
CA PRO A 146 11.76 -1.92 7.18
C PRO A 146 13.01 -1.06 7.19
N VAL A 147 13.86 -1.29 8.18
CA VAL A 147 15.18 -0.67 8.30
C VAL A 147 16.21 -1.76 8.56
N THR A 148 17.34 -1.71 7.86
CA THR A 148 18.45 -2.62 8.09
C THR A 148 19.20 -2.24 9.36
N PRO A 149 19.92 -3.19 10.01
CA PRO A 149 20.67 -2.89 11.23
C PRO A 149 21.87 -1.96 10.98
N ALA A 150 22.45 -1.49 12.09
CA ALA A 150 23.67 -0.71 12.06
C ALA A 150 24.80 -1.44 11.29
N PRO A 151 25.69 -0.71 10.62
CA PRO A 151 25.80 0.75 10.55
C PRO A 151 24.95 1.39 9.47
N ALA A 152 24.39 0.61 8.55
CA ALA A 152 23.73 1.12 7.35
C ALA A 152 22.42 1.85 7.65
N PHE A 153 21.58 1.30 8.55
CA PHE A 153 20.23 1.82 8.83
C PHE A 153 19.46 2.19 7.57
N GLN A 154 19.56 1.34 6.53
CA GLN A 154 18.90 1.58 5.25
C GLN A 154 17.40 1.33 5.37
N ARG A 155 16.60 2.32 5.02
CA ARG A 155 15.15 2.21 4.97
C ARG A 155 14.66 1.81 3.61
N TYR A 156 13.56 1.04 3.60
CA TYR A 156 12.86 0.61 2.40
C TYR A 156 11.38 0.92 2.54
N LEU A 157 10.71 1.07 1.41
CA LEU A 157 9.25 1.10 1.32
C LEU A 157 8.82 -0.15 0.55
N VAL A 158 8.10 -1.03 1.21
CA VAL A 158 7.56 -2.25 0.61
C VAL A 158 6.07 -2.08 0.44
N GLN A 159 5.58 -2.21 -0.78
CA GLN A 159 4.17 -2.13 -1.12
C GLN A 159 3.69 -3.49 -1.60
N PHE A 160 2.71 -4.05 -0.90
CA PHE A 160 2.12 -5.35 -1.20
C PHE A 160 0.62 -5.18 -1.41
N THR A 161 0.14 -5.62 -2.56
CA THR A 161 -1.28 -5.51 -2.95
C THR A 161 -1.79 -6.83 -3.48
N VAL A 162 -2.94 -7.27 -2.97
CA VAL A 162 -3.66 -8.42 -3.50
C VAL A 162 -5.04 -7.95 -3.96
N THR A 163 -5.40 -8.28 -5.18
CA THR A 163 -6.68 -7.87 -5.79
C THR A 163 -7.46 -9.09 -6.26
N SER A 164 -8.73 -9.14 -5.91
CA SER A 164 -9.66 -10.19 -6.32
C SER A 164 -10.98 -9.57 -6.81
N LEU A 165 -11.77 -10.34 -7.54
CA LEU A 165 -13.11 -9.90 -7.95
C LEU A 165 -14.05 -9.97 -6.75
N ALA A 166 -14.78 -8.88 -6.49
CA ALA A 166 -15.66 -8.80 -5.31
C ALA A 166 -16.80 -9.81 -5.36
N ASP A 167 -17.33 -10.10 -6.53
CA ASP A 167 -18.38 -11.10 -6.74
C ASP A 167 -17.88 -12.55 -6.65
N GLN A 168 -16.56 -12.76 -6.68
CA GLN A 168 -15.90 -14.06 -6.54
C GLN A 168 -15.03 -14.14 -5.29
N ALA A 169 -15.16 -13.19 -4.37
CA ALA A 169 -14.31 -13.10 -3.18
C ALA A 169 -14.34 -14.39 -2.34
N ALA A 170 -15.50 -15.01 -2.18
CA ALA A 170 -15.61 -16.26 -1.44
C ALA A 170 -14.87 -17.43 -2.12
N ALA A 171 -14.97 -17.55 -3.44
CA ALA A 171 -14.29 -18.59 -4.21
C ALA A 171 -12.77 -18.38 -4.26
N GLN A 172 -12.32 -17.12 -4.24
CA GLN A 172 -10.91 -16.74 -4.34
C GLN A 172 -10.24 -16.58 -2.97
N ALA A 173 -11.02 -16.58 -1.88
CA ALA A 173 -10.51 -16.26 -0.54
C ALA A 173 -9.38 -17.18 -0.08
N GLY A 174 -9.43 -18.48 -0.39
CA GLY A 174 -8.37 -19.43 -0.01
C GLY A 174 -7.03 -19.10 -0.64
N ASP A 175 -7.01 -18.80 -1.92
CA ASP A 175 -5.79 -18.41 -2.64
C ASP A 175 -5.26 -17.07 -2.16
N VAL A 176 -6.14 -16.09 -1.98
CA VAL A 176 -5.79 -14.76 -1.48
C VAL A 176 -5.18 -14.87 -0.08
N GLN A 177 -5.79 -15.65 0.82
CA GLN A 177 -5.29 -15.83 2.18
C GLN A 177 -3.93 -16.51 2.20
N GLN A 178 -3.71 -17.49 1.33
CA GLN A 178 -2.43 -18.17 1.20
C GLN A 178 -1.31 -17.21 0.79
N ILE A 179 -1.60 -16.31 -0.14
CA ILE A 179 -0.65 -15.25 -0.55
C ILE A 179 -0.37 -14.29 0.60
N ILE A 180 -1.40 -13.82 1.29
CA ILE A 180 -1.25 -12.88 2.42
C ILE A 180 -0.44 -13.51 3.55
N ASP A 181 -0.73 -14.75 3.92
CA ASP A 181 -0.06 -15.45 5.01
C ASP A 181 1.40 -15.79 4.68
N GLY A 182 1.71 -16.02 3.41
CA GLY A 182 3.06 -16.35 2.98
C GLY A 182 3.95 -15.16 2.64
N PHE A 183 3.40 -13.96 2.60
CA PHE A 183 4.19 -12.74 2.38
C PHE A 183 5.01 -12.41 3.61
N THR A 184 6.33 -12.22 3.44
CA THR A 184 7.25 -11.93 4.55
C THR A 184 8.27 -10.87 4.17
N VAL A 185 8.71 -10.11 5.17
CA VAL A 185 9.79 -9.13 5.07
C VAL A 185 10.80 -9.39 6.21
N SER A 186 12.06 -9.54 5.86
CA SER A 186 13.12 -9.73 6.85
C SER A 186 14.44 -9.12 6.39
N VAL A 187 15.33 -8.80 7.32
CA VAL A 187 16.71 -8.41 7.00
C VAL A 187 17.55 -9.67 6.74
N LYS A 188 18.51 -9.53 5.84
CA LYS A 188 19.48 -10.61 5.54
C LYS A 188 20.68 -10.55 6.49
#